data_29f208a1c337ccb114098f58246dc545
#
_entry.id   29f208a1c337ccb114098f58246dc545
#
_cell.length_a   1.000
_cell.length_b   1.000
_cell.length_c   1.000
_cell.angle_alpha   90.00
_cell.angle_beta   90.00
_cell.angle_gamma   90.00
#
_symmetry.space_group_name_H-M   'P 1'
#
loop_
_entity.id
_entity.type
_entity.pdbx_description
1 polymer ?
#
loop_
_entity_poly.entity_id
_entity_poly.type
_entity_poly.pdbx_seq_one_letter_code
_entity_poly.pdbx_strand_id
1 'polypeptide(L)'
;MSKELKAFVKARDEMLLKGSIDELRSFVEENRGLYDDNIVHDILDCSDKVAEITLHKMITAATNLPFEYRMNSVAWLTERGYGHYA
;
A
#
# COMPACT_ATOMS: atom_id res chain seq x y z
N MET A 1 -8.46 -13.30 -14.98
CA MET A 1 -8.81 -12.33 -13.92
C MET A 1 -10.17 -11.72 -14.22
N SER A 2 -11.04 -11.61 -13.23
CA SER A 2 -12.38 -11.04 -13.41
C SER A 2 -12.29 -9.55 -13.72
N LYS A 3 -13.34 -9.02 -14.34
CA LYS A 3 -13.46 -7.61 -14.68
C LYS A 3 -13.41 -6.73 -13.41
N GLU A 4 -14.08 -7.18 -12.36
CA GLU A 4 -14.10 -6.48 -11.07
C GLU A 4 -12.74 -6.46 -10.41
N LEU A 5 -12.00 -7.56 -10.51
CA LEU A 5 -10.65 -7.64 -9.94
C LEU A 5 -9.68 -6.73 -10.70
N LYS A 6 -9.79 -6.65 -12.02
CA LYS A 6 -8.97 -5.72 -12.83
C LYS A 6 -9.25 -4.27 -12.45
N ALA A 7 -10.52 -3.93 -12.27
CA ALA A 7 -10.92 -2.57 -11.86
C ALA A 7 -10.38 -2.24 -10.47
N PHE A 8 -10.42 -3.19 -9.54
CA PHE A 8 -9.87 -3.02 -8.20
C PHE A 8 -8.36 -2.78 -8.25
N VAL A 9 -7.63 -3.61 -9.00
CA VAL A 9 -6.16 -3.47 -9.12
C VAL A 9 -5.78 -2.12 -9.70
N LYS A 10 -6.51 -1.66 -10.72
CA LYS A 10 -6.28 -0.34 -11.31
C LYS A 10 -6.51 0.79 -10.29
N ALA A 11 -7.61 0.71 -9.56
CA ALA A 11 -7.93 1.71 -8.54
C ALA A 11 -6.89 1.71 -7.41
N ARG A 12 -6.43 0.53 -6.98
CA ARG A 12 -5.38 0.38 -5.99
C ARG A 12 -4.08 1.04 -6.46
N ASP A 13 -3.67 0.76 -7.69
CA ASP A 13 -2.44 1.32 -8.24
C ASP A 13 -2.51 2.85 -8.35
N GLU A 14 -3.65 3.39 -8.76
CA GLU A 14 -3.87 4.83 -8.80
C GLU A 14 -3.78 5.46 -7.41
N MET A 15 -4.34 4.79 -6.40
CA MET A 15 -4.24 5.24 -5.01
C MET A 15 -2.79 5.22 -4.53
N LEU A 16 -2.04 4.15 -4.81
CA LEU A 16 -0.64 4.03 -4.40
C LEU A 16 0.25 5.10 -5.05
N LEU A 17 -0.07 5.51 -6.27
CA LEU A 17 0.67 6.57 -6.95
C LEU A 17 0.50 7.93 -6.27
N LYS A 18 -0.55 8.14 -5.50
CA LYS A 18 -0.74 9.37 -4.74
C LYS A 18 0.20 9.45 -3.53
N GLY A 19 0.65 8.29 -3.03
CA GLY A 19 1.66 8.21 -1.97
C GLY A 19 1.24 8.77 -0.62
N SER A 20 -0.06 8.83 -0.33
CA SER A 20 -0.61 9.44 0.89
C SER A 20 -1.28 8.40 1.78
N ILE A 21 -1.01 8.45 3.08
CA ILE A 21 -1.69 7.59 4.04
C ILE A 21 -3.17 7.90 4.15
N ASP A 22 -3.59 9.14 3.92
CA ASP A 22 -5.00 9.51 3.92
C ASP A 22 -5.74 8.83 2.77
N GLU A 23 -5.16 8.82 1.59
CA GLU A 23 -5.71 8.11 0.43
C GLU A 23 -5.74 6.61 0.67
N LEU A 24 -4.69 6.06 1.27
CA LEU A 24 -4.63 4.65 1.63
C LEU A 24 -5.75 4.28 2.60
N ARG A 25 -5.95 5.08 3.64
CA ARG A 25 -6.99 4.84 4.63
C ARG A 25 -8.38 4.88 4.02
N SER A 26 -8.66 5.86 3.18
CA SER A 26 -9.95 5.96 2.48
C SER A 26 -10.20 4.74 1.61
N PHE A 27 -9.19 4.33 0.85
CA PHE A 27 -9.29 3.18 -0.05
C PHE A 27 -9.55 1.88 0.71
N VAL A 28 -8.81 1.64 1.80
CA VAL A 28 -8.97 0.43 2.63
C VAL A 28 -10.34 0.42 3.31
N GLU A 29 -10.80 1.57 3.79
CA GLU A 29 -12.14 1.68 4.39
C GLU A 29 -13.24 1.30 3.40
N GLU A 30 -13.14 1.77 2.17
CA GLU A 30 -14.10 1.46 1.10
C GLU A 30 -14.06 0.00 0.64
N ASN A 31 -12.92 -0.66 0.84
CA ASN A 31 -12.66 -2.01 0.34
C ASN A 31 -12.31 -3.01 1.45
N ARG A 32 -12.82 -2.80 2.66
CA ARG A 32 -12.50 -3.60 3.84
C ARG A 32 -12.59 -5.12 3.60
N GLY A 33 -13.62 -5.55 2.92
CA GLY A 33 -13.88 -6.96 2.66
C GLY A 33 -12.85 -7.64 1.76
N LEU A 34 -11.99 -6.87 1.10
CA LEU A 34 -10.98 -7.38 0.17
C LEU A 34 -9.60 -7.50 0.82
N TYR A 35 -9.45 -7.04 2.06
CA TYR A 35 -8.18 -7.08 2.78
C TYR A 35 -8.29 -7.96 4.03
N ASP A 36 -7.13 -8.57 4.40
CA ASP A 36 -6.94 -9.29 5.65
C ASP A 36 -7.17 -8.35 6.82
N ASP A 37 -7.73 -8.85 7.89
CA ASP A 37 -7.99 -8.07 9.11
C ASP A 37 -6.72 -7.43 9.68
N ASN A 38 -5.57 -8.09 9.55
CA ASN A 38 -4.29 -7.55 10.02
C ASN A 38 -3.88 -6.30 9.25
N ILE A 39 -4.10 -6.30 7.94
CA ILE A 39 -3.80 -5.16 7.07
C ILE A 39 -4.74 -4.00 7.39
N VAL A 40 -6.03 -4.29 7.55
CA VAL A 40 -7.03 -3.28 7.92
C VAL A 40 -6.65 -2.62 9.24
N HIS A 41 -6.28 -3.44 10.25
CA HIS A 41 -5.87 -2.94 11.56
C HIS A 41 -4.63 -2.04 11.45
N ASP A 42 -3.60 -2.47 10.72
CA ASP A 42 -2.35 -1.71 10.58
C ASP A 42 -2.57 -0.34 9.93
N ILE A 43 -3.52 -0.25 9.02
CA ILE A 43 -3.78 0.98 8.28
C ILE A 43 -4.76 1.89 9.00
N LEU A 44 -5.86 1.33 9.53
CA LEU A 44 -6.96 2.13 10.08
C LEU A 44 -6.85 2.35 11.59
N ASP A 45 -6.29 1.39 12.32
CA ASP A 45 -6.34 1.39 13.79
C ASP A 45 -4.98 1.63 14.46
N CYS A 46 -3.91 1.67 13.70
CA CYS A 46 -2.56 1.94 14.21
C CYS A 46 -2.12 3.37 13.90
N SER A 47 -0.92 3.72 14.36
CA SER A 47 -0.35 5.05 14.16
C SER A 47 -0.04 5.34 12.70
N ASP A 48 0.18 6.61 12.38
CA ASP A 48 0.62 7.05 11.05
C ASP A 48 1.91 6.36 10.63
N LYS A 49 2.83 6.12 11.57
CA LYS A 49 4.08 5.42 11.30
C LYS A 49 3.83 4.01 10.75
N VAL A 50 2.94 3.26 11.38
CA VAL A 50 2.60 1.89 10.94
C VAL A 50 1.89 1.95 9.57
N ALA A 51 1.00 2.90 9.38
CA ALA A 51 0.31 3.08 8.11
C ALA A 51 1.30 3.41 6.98
N GLU A 52 2.31 4.25 7.24
CA GLU A 52 3.35 4.57 6.25
C GLU A 52 4.20 3.36 5.90
N ILE A 53 4.59 2.56 6.90
CA ILE A 53 5.35 1.33 6.65
C ILE A 53 4.53 0.40 5.73
N THR A 54 3.26 0.23 6.04
CA THR A 54 2.36 -0.62 5.24
C THR A 54 2.19 -0.06 3.82
N LEU A 55 2.04 1.26 3.68
CA LEU A 55 1.96 1.91 2.36
C LEU A 55 3.19 1.58 1.51
N HIS A 56 4.40 1.75 2.05
CA HIS A 56 5.62 1.49 1.31
C HIS A 56 5.81 0.01 0.98
N LYS A 57 5.38 -0.89 1.86
CA LYS A 57 5.36 -2.33 1.58
C LYS A 57 4.43 -2.64 0.40
N MET A 58 3.26 -2.03 0.37
CA MET A 58 2.30 -2.21 -0.73
C MET A 58 2.84 -1.69 -2.05
N ILE A 59 3.48 -0.51 -2.04
CA ILE A 59 4.10 0.07 -3.24
C ILE A 59 5.18 -0.86 -3.77
N THR A 60 6.05 -1.37 -2.90
CA THR A 60 7.13 -2.28 -3.27
C THR A 60 6.57 -3.54 -3.96
N ALA A 61 5.45 -4.06 -3.48
CA ALA A 61 4.83 -5.27 -4.00
C ALA A 61 3.98 -5.06 -5.26
N ALA A 62 3.63 -3.81 -5.57
CA ALA A 62 2.73 -3.48 -6.69
C ALA A 62 3.49 -3.45 -8.01
N THR A 63 3.65 -4.61 -8.64
CA THR A 63 4.49 -4.79 -9.84
C THR A 63 4.06 -3.99 -11.07
N ASN A 64 2.83 -3.48 -11.11
CA ASN A 64 2.35 -2.63 -12.19
C ASN A 64 2.83 -1.17 -12.07
N LEU A 65 3.35 -0.77 -10.92
CA LEU A 65 3.86 0.59 -10.71
C LEU A 65 5.26 0.75 -11.33
N PRO A 66 5.65 1.99 -11.69
CA PRO A 66 6.98 2.23 -12.26
C PRO A 66 8.09 1.72 -11.35
N PHE A 67 9.12 1.16 -11.95
CA PHE A 67 10.24 0.57 -11.22
C PHE A 67 10.89 1.57 -10.26
N GLU A 68 11.16 2.78 -10.71
CA GLU A 68 11.80 3.80 -9.88
C GLU A 68 10.96 4.16 -8.65
N TYR A 69 9.64 4.26 -8.84
CA TYR A 69 8.71 4.56 -7.76
C TYR A 69 8.72 3.45 -6.70
N ARG A 70 8.74 2.20 -7.13
CA ARG A 70 8.83 1.04 -6.26
C ARG A 70 10.17 1.00 -5.50
N MET A 71 11.27 1.30 -6.21
CA MET A 71 12.61 1.32 -5.60
C MET A 71 12.76 2.45 -4.59
N ASN A 72 12.09 3.57 -4.78
CA ASN A 72 12.06 4.64 -3.78
C ASN A 72 11.43 4.15 -2.48
N SER A 73 10.40 3.31 -2.54
CA SER A 73 9.79 2.71 -1.35
C SER A 73 10.70 1.68 -0.69
N VAL A 74 11.42 0.88 -1.48
CA VAL A 74 12.45 -0.03 -0.94
C VAL A 74 13.50 0.76 -0.18
N ALA A 75 13.99 1.85 -0.74
CA ALA A 75 14.98 2.72 -0.09
C ALA A 75 14.42 3.32 1.21
N TRP A 76 13.19 3.80 1.17
CA TRP A 76 12.52 4.36 2.35
C TRP A 76 12.47 3.35 3.50
N LEU A 77 12.09 2.11 3.19
CA LEU A 77 12.02 1.03 4.18
C LEU A 77 13.42 0.67 4.70
N THR A 78 14.38 0.54 3.81
CA THR A 78 15.76 0.16 4.14
C THR A 78 16.42 1.19 5.04
N GLU A 79 16.30 2.47 4.71
CA GLU A 79 16.89 3.58 5.47
C GLU A 79 16.37 3.64 6.90
N ARG A 80 15.17 3.15 7.15
CA ARG A 80 14.52 3.16 8.47
C ARG A 80 14.62 1.83 9.21
N GLY A 81 15.39 0.88 8.66
CA GLY A 81 15.59 -0.43 9.29
C GLY A 81 14.47 -1.43 9.02
N TYR A 82 13.63 -1.18 8.03
CA TYR A 82 12.52 -2.06 7.66
C TYR A 82 12.78 -2.82 6.34
N GLY A 83 14.03 -2.88 5.92
CA GLY A 83 14.41 -3.52 4.65
C GLY A 83 13.96 -4.97 4.52
N HIS A 84 13.84 -5.67 5.63
CA HIS A 84 13.36 -7.06 5.65
C HIS A 84 11.89 -7.21 5.24
N TYR A 85 11.14 -6.12 5.15
CA TYR A 85 9.78 -6.11 4.66
C TYR A 85 9.69 -5.86 3.15
N ALA A 86 10.75 -5.43 2.57
CA ALA A 86 10.82 -5.19 1.14
C ALA A 86 11.15 -6.48 0.38
#